data_ff0ae70076b153693feb01cf18c11298
#
_entry.id   ff0ae70076b153693feb01cf18c11298
#
_cell.length_a   1.000
_cell.length_b   1.000
_cell.length_c   1.000
_cell.angle_alpha   90.00
_cell.angle_beta   90.00
_cell.angle_gamma   90.00
#
_symmetry.space_group_name_H-M   'P 1'
#
loop_
_entity.id
_entity.type
_entity.pdbx_description
1 polymer ?
#
loop_
_entity_poly.entity_id
_entity_poly.type
_entity_poly.pdbx_seq_one_letter_code
_entity_poly.pdbx_strand_id
1 'polypeptide(L)'
;MKKLLALLTALAMVFALAACGQSGDSASTDGVSTDGASAAGSDGPKTKVTVAVDPATSLTPWGTANSTPGAYEVYEMLDECDAQGLMYPLLADGTYTGNFQYAGGIMPGIDHEEGSAVYDVHIYDCIYDHNGNHVTADDVVFSYNWQRDNEAVSGWGEFVSVEKLDDTTVRFTFTQEQLTIGGLTDVLCRCYIVSEKSFTESGDNLVNQMCGTGPYRFVSFDSTVITLERYEDYWQLKAGMTPRQEQQQNVDIIEMNMISESAQKVVGLRTGAIDCVYSIDTNDAKTFEGKSGYQIVTYASNFVFNATFNCDPASVCHDVNMRLAIANAIDIDTLVLMLGGNETRLYAYACDYYSDYSFVDWAGMDNYNTKTGVDAAAVQSYLDKAGYNGEKITIITSTMASAAEVIVGQLQVYGINAEMRVLDMTSATTVADDPAQWDVNLGQMAGSHLPVVWAHGFETSNVDTGDSGDVRTSNFVRDPEWQSLLELCNTINGHTGENMQAWWQHCVDNAYAMGLYTGTTYMIMPDNMTQVVRGDKQTFLPGACEYNW
;
A
#
# COMPACT_ATOMS: atom_id res chain seq x y z
N MET A 1 -47.37 -13.06 17.25
CA MET A 1 -47.32 -14.49 16.85
C MET A 1 -46.73 -14.73 15.45
N LYS A 2 -46.02 -13.78 14.83
CA LYS A 2 -45.35 -13.99 13.51
C LYS A 2 -43.82 -13.92 13.59
N LYS A 3 -43.21 -13.81 14.80
CA LYS A 3 -41.75 -13.80 15.00
C LYS A 3 -41.22 -15.08 15.70
N LEU A 4 -42.06 -16.06 15.97
CA LEU A 4 -41.68 -17.31 16.62
C LEU A 4 -41.57 -18.50 15.65
N LEU A 5 -41.91 -18.30 14.37
CA LEU A 5 -41.91 -19.38 13.36
C LEU A 5 -40.66 -19.37 12.48
N ALA A 6 -39.77 -18.37 12.60
CA ALA A 6 -38.55 -18.27 11.83
C ALA A 6 -37.30 -18.87 12.54
N LEU A 7 -37.45 -19.30 13.80
CA LEU A 7 -36.34 -19.86 14.58
C LEU A 7 -36.34 -21.40 14.63
N LEU A 8 -37.29 -22.05 14.04
CA LEU A 8 -37.45 -23.52 14.07
C LEU A 8 -37.11 -24.23 12.76
N THR A 9 -36.76 -23.49 11.71
CA THR A 9 -36.31 -24.06 10.43
C THR A 9 -34.81 -24.08 10.22
N ALA A 10 -34.01 -23.51 11.13
CA ALA A 10 -32.53 -23.48 11.06
C ALA A 10 -31.84 -24.62 11.83
N LEU A 11 -32.58 -25.55 12.45
CA LEU A 11 -31.97 -26.62 13.28
C LEU A 11 -32.17 -28.04 12.73
N ALA A 12 -32.56 -28.20 11.46
CA ALA A 12 -32.88 -29.51 10.88
C ALA A 12 -31.98 -29.95 9.71
N MET A 13 -30.80 -29.33 9.51
CA MET A 13 -29.88 -29.71 8.40
C MET A 13 -28.46 -30.14 8.89
N VAL A 14 -28.33 -30.73 10.04
CA VAL A 14 -27.01 -31.22 10.56
C VAL A 14 -27.03 -32.69 10.90
N PHE A 15 -27.83 -33.57 10.29
CA PHE A 15 -27.67 -35.00 10.43
C PHE A 15 -28.15 -35.76 9.18
N ALA A 16 -27.27 -35.86 8.16
CA ALA A 16 -27.34 -36.93 7.17
C ALA A 16 -26.06 -37.01 6.35
N LEU A 17 -25.01 -37.60 6.85
CA LEU A 17 -23.91 -38.18 6.06
C LEU A 17 -23.12 -39.15 6.92
N ALA A 18 -23.64 -40.35 7.00
CA ALA A 18 -22.84 -41.52 7.32
C ALA A 18 -23.50 -42.78 6.71
N ALA A 19 -22.68 -43.51 5.99
CA ALA A 19 -22.82 -44.91 5.61
C ALA A 19 -23.17 -45.25 4.17
N CYS A 20 -22.22 -45.85 3.56
CA CYS A 20 -22.09 -47.02 2.68
C CYS A 20 -21.07 -46.75 1.61
N GLY A 21 -19.97 -47.42 1.39
CA GLY A 21 -19.55 -48.78 1.70
C GLY A 21 -19.51 -49.66 0.45
N GLN A 22 -18.38 -49.71 -0.22
CA GLN A 22 -17.66 -50.86 -0.80
C GLN A 22 -18.19 -51.66 -2.02
N SER A 23 -17.21 -51.94 -2.90
CA SER A 23 -17.05 -53.02 -3.91
C SER A 23 -17.64 -52.74 -5.28
N GLY A 24 -16.96 -52.93 -6.38
CA GLY A 24 -15.82 -53.72 -6.80
C GLY A 24 -15.96 -54.04 -8.32
N ASP A 25 -14.81 -54.23 -8.92
CA ASP A 25 -14.55 -55.00 -10.16
C ASP A 25 -14.77 -54.39 -11.58
N SER A 26 -13.64 -54.17 -12.17
CA SER A 26 -13.10 -54.63 -13.48
C SER A 26 -13.98 -54.72 -14.73
N ALA A 27 -13.61 -54.07 -15.80
CA ALA A 27 -13.20 -54.70 -17.04
C ALA A 27 -12.69 -53.72 -18.10
N SER A 28 -11.57 -54.07 -18.67
CA SER A 28 -10.85 -53.60 -19.85
C SER A 28 -11.69 -53.46 -21.12
N THR A 29 -11.32 -52.57 -22.05
CA THR A 29 -10.49 -52.85 -23.26
C THR A 29 -10.45 -51.65 -24.21
N ASP A 30 -9.24 -51.49 -24.82
CA ASP A 30 -8.88 -50.96 -26.15
C ASP A 30 -9.19 -49.49 -26.48
N GLY A 31 -8.23 -48.63 -26.64
CA GLY A 31 -7.07 -48.57 -27.50
C GLY A 31 -7.35 -47.78 -28.79
N VAL A 32 -6.90 -46.51 -28.87
CA VAL A 32 -6.40 -45.91 -30.12
C VAL A 32 -5.37 -44.83 -29.71
N SER A 33 -4.14 -45.03 -30.18
CA SER A 33 -3.04 -44.08 -30.11
C SER A 33 -3.15 -43.02 -31.18
N THR A 34 -2.90 -41.77 -30.84
CA THR A 34 -2.30 -40.82 -31.78
C THR A 34 -1.25 -40.01 -31.04
N ASP A 35 -0.03 -40.06 -31.55
CA ASP A 35 1.15 -39.37 -31.10
C ASP A 35 0.96 -37.85 -31.13
N GLY A 36 1.25 -37.19 -30.03
CA GLY A 36 1.55 -35.79 -29.94
C GLY A 36 2.54 -35.61 -28.81
N ALA A 37 3.78 -35.34 -29.14
CA ALA A 37 4.86 -35.15 -28.17
C ALA A 37 4.52 -33.99 -27.22
N SER A 38 4.13 -34.34 -26.00
CA SER A 38 4.05 -33.41 -24.86
C SER A 38 5.38 -33.49 -24.12
N ALA A 39 5.98 -32.36 -23.84
CA ALA A 39 7.14 -32.25 -22.99
C ALA A 39 6.80 -32.87 -21.62
N ALA A 40 7.68 -33.73 -21.12
CA ALA A 40 7.53 -34.40 -19.84
C ALA A 40 7.55 -33.36 -18.69
N GLY A 41 6.40 -33.05 -18.13
CA GLY A 41 6.29 -32.42 -16.83
C GLY A 41 6.77 -33.39 -15.73
N SER A 42 7.41 -32.90 -14.70
CA SER A 42 7.88 -33.68 -13.55
C SER A 42 6.69 -34.35 -12.85
N ASP A 43 6.66 -35.67 -12.83
CA ASP A 43 5.59 -36.53 -12.23
C ASP A 43 5.67 -36.60 -10.69
N GLY A 44 6.08 -35.50 -10.01
CA GLY A 44 6.05 -35.39 -8.53
C GLY A 44 4.74 -34.78 -8.03
N PRO A 45 4.40 -34.96 -6.75
CA PRO A 45 3.28 -34.22 -6.17
C PRO A 45 3.55 -32.71 -6.29
N LYS A 46 2.59 -31.98 -6.82
CA LYS A 46 2.70 -30.52 -6.98
C LYS A 46 2.77 -29.85 -5.60
N THR A 47 3.71 -28.90 -5.45
CA THR A 47 3.79 -28.07 -4.26
C THR A 47 2.61 -27.09 -4.24
N LYS A 48 2.01 -26.89 -3.07
CA LYS A 48 0.85 -26.03 -2.92
C LYS A 48 0.96 -25.18 -1.65
N VAL A 49 0.55 -23.92 -1.76
CA VAL A 49 0.34 -23.03 -0.62
C VAL A 49 -1.10 -22.50 -0.60
N THR A 50 -1.71 -22.49 0.56
CA THR A 50 -3.06 -21.97 0.77
C THR A 50 -3.01 -20.74 1.67
N VAL A 51 -3.46 -19.60 1.15
CA VAL A 51 -3.38 -18.28 1.82
C VAL A 51 -4.76 -17.76 2.14
N ALA A 52 -4.97 -17.22 3.34
CA ALA A 52 -6.17 -16.43 3.61
C ALA A 52 -5.99 -15.00 3.08
N VAL A 53 -6.95 -14.54 2.29
CA VAL A 53 -7.00 -13.21 1.70
C VAL A 53 -8.32 -12.53 2.01
N ASP A 54 -8.37 -11.22 1.87
CA ASP A 54 -9.62 -10.48 2.02
C ASP A 54 -10.54 -10.72 0.82
N PRO A 55 -11.87 -10.70 1.02
CA PRO A 55 -12.83 -10.96 -0.05
C PRO A 55 -12.75 -9.93 -1.17
N ALA A 56 -12.77 -10.41 -2.42
CA ALA A 56 -12.92 -9.59 -3.61
C ALA A 56 -14.21 -9.95 -4.36
N THR A 57 -14.84 -8.96 -4.95
CA THR A 57 -16.08 -9.12 -5.74
C THR A 57 -15.83 -9.14 -7.24
N SER A 58 -14.63 -8.82 -7.67
CA SER A 58 -14.20 -8.78 -9.06
C SER A 58 -12.71 -9.10 -9.15
N LEU A 59 -12.32 -9.77 -10.23
CA LEU A 59 -10.92 -10.10 -10.55
C LEU A 59 -10.35 -9.17 -11.62
N THR A 60 -11.07 -8.15 -12.02
CA THR A 60 -10.61 -7.19 -13.04
C THR A 60 -9.21 -6.64 -12.66
N PRO A 61 -8.30 -6.49 -13.63
CA PRO A 61 -6.97 -5.93 -13.37
C PRO A 61 -7.04 -4.49 -12.88
N TRP A 62 -8.09 -3.78 -13.24
CA TRP A 62 -8.27 -2.37 -12.97
C TRP A 62 -9.49 -2.12 -12.07
N GLY A 63 -9.24 -1.98 -10.80
CA GLY A 63 -10.26 -1.64 -9.81
C GLY A 63 -9.78 -0.49 -8.93
N THR A 64 -10.71 0.13 -8.21
CA THR A 64 -10.47 1.30 -7.37
C THR A 64 -9.39 1.14 -6.29
N ALA A 65 -8.80 -0.03 -6.14
CA ALA A 65 -7.85 -0.28 -5.08
C ALA A 65 -6.59 -1.08 -5.45
N ASN A 66 -6.41 -1.60 -6.67
CA ASN A 66 -5.36 -2.57 -6.99
C ASN A 66 -5.24 -3.68 -5.91
N SER A 67 -6.37 -4.07 -5.33
CA SER A 67 -6.45 -4.96 -4.17
C SER A 67 -7.06 -6.32 -4.52
N THR A 68 -7.13 -6.64 -5.81
CA THR A 68 -7.57 -7.96 -6.24
C THR A 68 -6.55 -9.00 -5.78
N PRO A 69 -6.93 -9.97 -4.94
CA PRO A 69 -6.01 -11.02 -4.53
C PRO A 69 -5.43 -11.76 -5.74
N GLY A 70 -4.12 -11.97 -5.76
CA GLY A 70 -3.42 -12.61 -6.88
C GLY A 70 -3.10 -11.70 -8.05
N ALA A 71 -3.41 -10.40 -7.99
CA ALA A 71 -3.13 -9.50 -9.09
C ALA A 71 -1.63 -9.39 -9.40
N TYR A 72 -0.79 -9.31 -8.38
CA TYR A 72 0.67 -9.23 -8.55
C TYR A 72 1.31 -10.52 -9.07
N GLU A 73 0.67 -11.67 -8.89
CA GLU A 73 1.13 -12.94 -9.44
C GLU A 73 0.73 -13.11 -10.91
N VAL A 74 -0.37 -12.45 -11.33
CA VAL A 74 -0.97 -12.67 -12.66
C VAL A 74 -0.69 -11.53 -13.63
N TYR A 75 -0.66 -10.29 -13.14
CA TYR A 75 -0.51 -9.09 -13.96
C TYR A 75 0.82 -8.39 -13.67
N GLU A 76 1.36 -7.73 -14.68
CA GLU A 76 2.58 -6.93 -14.58
C GLU A 76 2.33 -5.52 -15.12
N MET A 77 3.15 -4.58 -14.64
CA MET A 77 3.13 -3.16 -15.03
C MET A 77 4.37 -2.81 -15.84
N LEU A 78 4.45 -1.61 -16.40
CA LEU A 78 5.66 -1.17 -17.09
C LEU A 78 6.85 -1.17 -16.14
N ASP A 79 6.68 -0.54 -15.00
CA ASP A 79 7.61 -0.56 -13.88
C ASP A 79 6.87 -1.01 -12.63
N GLU A 80 7.59 -1.54 -11.65
CA GLU A 80 7.05 -1.91 -10.35
C GLU A 80 7.92 -1.34 -9.22
N CYS A 81 7.37 -1.36 -7.99
CA CYS A 81 8.12 -1.06 -6.79
C CYS A 81 8.28 -2.33 -5.93
N ASP A 82 9.45 -2.49 -5.32
CA ASP A 82 9.65 -3.52 -4.30
C ASP A 82 9.04 -3.12 -2.95
N ALA A 83 9.15 -4.00 -1.95
CA ALA A 83 8.62 -3.76 -0.60
C ALA A 83 9.18 -2.51 0.06
N GLN A 84 10.27 -1.99 -0.41
CA GLN A 84 10.95 -0.81 0.07
C GLN A 84 10.60 0.44 -0.74
N GLY A 85 9.79 0.30 -1.77
CA GLY A 85 9.42 1.41 -2.64
C GLY A 85 10.45 1.73 -3.71
N LEU A 86 11.45 0.87 -3.89
CA LEU A 86 12.41 1.02 -4.99
C LEU A 86 11.74 0.62 -6.31
N MET A 87 11.60 1.58 -7.20
CA MET A 87 11.05 1.37 -8.54
C MET A 87 12.04 0.63 -9.43
N TYR A 88 11.57 -0.30 -10.24
CA TYR A 88 12.36 -1.05 -11.21
C TYR A 88 11.56 -1.35 -12.48
N PRO A 89 12.22 -1.41 -13.65
CA PRO A 89 11.56 -1.78 -14.89
C PRO A 89 11.14 -3.27 -14.86
N LEU A 90 9.94 -3.58 -15.37
CA LEU A 90 9.41 -4.93 -15.43
C LEU A 90 9.00 -5.31 -16.86
N LEU A 91 7.90 -4.78 -17.41
CA LEU A 91 7.60 -4.91 -18.84
C LEU A 91 8.40 -3.91 -19.68
N ALA A 92 8.74 -2.75 -19.12
CA ALA A 92 9.75 -1.87 -19.70
C ALA A 92 11.12 -2.55 -19.65
N ASP A 93 11.95 -2.34 -20.68
CA ASP A 93 13.29 -2.95 -20.77
C ASP A 93 14.39 -2.12 -20.09
N GLY A 94 14.00 -1.03 -19.44
CA GLY A 94 14.91 -0.07 -18.81
C GLY A 94 15.47 0.98 -19.78
N THR A 95 15.00 0.99 -21.04
CA THR A 95 15.38 2.00 -22.02
C THR A 95 14.29 3.05 -22.11
N TYR A 96 14.64 4.25 -21.67
CA TYR A 96 13.77 5.43 -21.70
C TYR A 96 14.46 6.50 -22.51
N THR A 97 13.71 7.15 -23.40
CA THR A 97 14.24 8.25 -24.24
C THR A 97 13.38 9.50 -24.08
N GLY A 98 13.89 10.64 -24.49
CA GLY A 98 13.20 11.91 -24.30
C GLY A 98 13.47 12.55 -22.96
N ASN A 99 14.69 12.48 -22.45
CA ASN A 99 15.15 13.06 -21.18
C ASN A 99 14.70 12.30 -19.91
N PHE A 100 14.40 11.03 -20.06
CA PHE A 100 14.07 10.17 -18.95
C PHE A 100 15.24 9.21 -18.67
N GLN A 101 15.82 9.29 -17.48
CA GLN A 101 16.91 8.42 -17.05
C GLN A 101 16.70 7.99 -15.60
N TYR A 102 16.94 6.73 -15.32
CA TYR A 102 17.14 6.30 -13.95
C TYR A 102 18.54 6.73 -13.49
N ALA A 103 18.63 7.65 -12.54
CA ALA A 103 19.91 8.12 -12.02
C ALA A 103 20.52 7.19 -10.96
N GLY A 104 19.89 6.08 -10.67
CA GLY A 104 20.34 5.13 -9.66
C GLY A 104 20.23 5.70 -8.23
N GLY A 105 19.62 4.98 -7.37
CA GLY A 105 19.31 5.38 -6.00
C GLY A 105 17.93 4.89 -5.65
N ILE A 106 17.45 5.28 -4.58
CA ILE A 106 16.28 4.77 -3.89
C ILE A 106 14.97 5.05 -4.58
N MET A 107 14.80 6.23 -5.00
CA MET A 107 14.01 6.62 -6.15
C MET A 107 15.02 6.79 -7.23
N PRO A 108 14.94 6.06 -8.32
CA PRO A 108 15.83 6.36 -9.43
C PRO A 108 15.64 7.83 -9.69
N GLY A 109 16.68 8.61 -9.50
CA GLY A 109 16.66 10.00 -9.89
C GLY A 109 16.30 9.98 -11.35
N ILE A 110 15.10 10.43 -11.67
CA ILE A 110 14.67 10.58 -13.04
C ILE A 110 15.24 11.92 -13.46
N ASP A 111 16.31 11.88 -14.24
CA ASP A 111 16.90 13.07 -14.80
C ASP A 111 16.13 13.46 -16.06
N HIS A 112 15.54 14.63 -16.09
CA HIS A 112 14.87 15.18 -17.27
C HIS A 112 15.26 16.64 -17.48
N GLU A 113 15.19 17.09 -18.71
CA GLU A 113 15.34 18.52 -19.02
C GLU A 113 14.15 19.29 -18.47
N GLU A 114 14.44 20.43 -17.84
CA GLU A 114 13.41 21.34 -17.35
C GLU A 114 12.42 21.69 -18.47
N GLY A 115 11.13 21.50 -18.20
CA GLY A 115 10.06 21.75 -19.15
C GLY A 115 9.75 20.60 -20.10
N SER A 116 10.41 19.43 -19.97
CA SER A 116 10.03 18.25 -20.76
C SER A 116 8.85 17.53 -20.13
N ALA A 117 7.82 17.30 -20.92
CA ALA A 117 6.61 16.57 -20.53
C ALA A 117 6.36 15.34 -21.42
N VAL A 118 7.35 14.90 -22.17
CA VAL A 118 7.24 13.80 -23.14
C VAL A 118 8.33 12.78 -22.88
N TYR A 119 7.92 11.51 -22.67
CA TYR A 119 8.81 10.40 -22.38
C TYR A 119 8.49 9.21 -23.27
N ASP A 120 9.50 8.63 -23.90
CA ASP A 120 9.37 7.39 -24.66
C ASP A 120 9.85 6.22 -23.80
N VAL A 121 9.03 5.18 -23.67
CA VAL A 121 9.29 3.99 -22.88
C VAL A 121 9.35 2.79 -23.81
N HIS A 122 10.46 2.03 -23.75
CA HIS A 122 10.62 0.79 -24.49
C HIS A 122 10.19 -0.40 -23.65
N ILE A 123 9.45 -1.33 -24.26
CA ILE A 123 9.07 -2.61 -23.67
C ILE A 123 9.82 -3.75 -24.34
N TYR A 124 9.96 -4.89 -23.66
CA TYR A 124 10.52 -6.09 -24.25
C TYR A 124 9.66 -6.59 -25.41
N ASP A 125 10.30 -7.06 -26.50
CA ASP A 125 9.62 -7.65 -27.68
C ASP A 125 9.29 -9.14 -27.49
N CYS A 126 9.42 -9.67 -26.30
CA CYS A 126 9.20 -11.09 -25.98
C CYS A 126 8.13 -11.33 -24.94
N ILE A 127 7.27 -10.35 -24.69
CA ILE A 127 6.20 -10.44 -23.70
C ILE A 127 5.02 -11.19 -24.32
N TYR A 128 4.54 -12.23 -23.62
CA TYR A 128 3.34 -12.97 -23.98
C TYR A 128 2.42 -13.11 -22.78
N ASP A 129 1.12 -12.98 -23.03
CA ASP A 129 0.11 -13.22 -22.00
C ASP A 129 -0.14 -14.73 -21.80
N HIS A 130 -0.96 -15.07 -20.81
CA HIS A 130 -1.29 -16.46 -20.46
C HIS A 130 -2.07 -17.21 -21.56
N ASN A 131 -2.67 -16.50 -22.50
CA ASN A 131 -3.35 -17.07 -23.68
C ASN A 131 -2.41 -17.20 -24.89
N GLY A 132 -1.14 -16.81 -24.76
CA GLY A 132 -0.13 -16.86 -25.81
C GLY A 132 -0.24 -15.71 -26.81
N ASN A 133 -0.91 -14.62 -26.49
CA ASN A 133 -0.92 -13.42 -27.31
C ASN A 133 0.36 -12.61 -27.05
N HIS A 134 0.99 -12.16 -28.12
CA HIS A 134 2.14 -11.25 -28.04
C HIS A 134 1.66 -9.87 -27.58
N VAL A 135 2.21 -9.39 -26.48
CA VAL A 135 1.90 -8.06 -25.92
C VAL A 135 2.83 -7.04 -26.54
N THR A 136 2.24 -5.98 -27.06
CA THR A 136 2.93 -4.92 -27.79
C THR A 136 2.56 -3.54 -27.26
N ALA A 137 3.14 -2.50 -27.86
CA ALA A 137 2.78 -1.11 -27.57
C ALA A 137 1.28 -0.80 -27.75
N ASP A 138 0.57 -1.54 -28.64
CA ASP A 138 -0.89 -1.37 -28.78
C ASP A 138 -1.62 -1.77 -27.48
N ASP A 139 -1.19 -2.85 -26.82
CA ASP A 139 -1.77 -3.31 -25.56
C ASP A 139 -1.48 -2.36 -24.40
N VAL A 140 -0.30 -1.74 -24.40
CA VAL A 140 0.04 -0.67 -23.44
C VAL A 140 -0.91 0.50 -23.64
N VAL A 141 -1.05 1.00 -24.89
CA VAL A 141 -1.95 2.11 -25.21
C VAL A 141 -3.41 1.76 -24.83
N PHE A 142 -3.85 0.55 -25.13
CA PHE A 142 -5.17 0.05 -24.74
C PHE A 142 -5.36 0.12 -23.21
N SER A 143 -4.43 -0.43 -22.45
CA SER A 143 -4.52 -0.53 -20.99
C SER A 143 -4.63 0.84 -20.31
N TYR A 144 -3.79 1.78 -20.71
CA TYR A 144 -3.83 3.15 -20.15
C TYR A 144 -5.11 3.91 -20.55
N ASN A 145 -5.50 3.83 -21.81
CA ASN A 145 -6.71 4.51 -22.29
C ASN A 145 -7.96 3.93 -21.63
N TRP A 146 -8.03 2.61 -21.47
CA TRP A 146 -9.17 1.99 -20.80
C TRP A 146 -9.30 2.46 -19.34
N GLN A 147 -8.20 2.50 -18.59
CA GLN A 147 -8.22 2.96 -17.20
C GLN A 147 -8.62 4.44 -17.09
N ARG A 148 -8.07 5.30 -17.95
CA ARG A 148 -8.43 6.71 -17.98
C ARG A 148 -9.91 6.91 -18.31
N ASP A 149 -10.39 6.27 -19.36
CA ASP A 149 -11.75 6.48 -19.89
C ASP A 149 -12.83 5.89 -18.99
N ASN A 150 -12.47 4.98 -18.08
CA ASN A 150 -13.36 4.37 -17.10
C ASN A 150 -13.12 4.89 -15.67
N GLU A 151 -12.30 5.93 -15.49
CA GLU A 151 -11.96 6.52 -14.19
C GLU A 151 -11.53 5.46 -13.15
N ALA A 152 -10.83 4.43 -13.64
CA ALA A 152 -10.46 3.28 -12.81
C ALA A 152 -9.29 3.58 -11.86
N VAL A 153 -8.56 4.66 -12.08
CA VAL A 153 -7.42 5.09 -11.26
C VAL A 153 -7.56 6.56 -10.87
N SER A 154 -7.45 6.84 -9.59
CA SER A 154 -7.27 8.20 -9.08
C SER A 154 -5.78 8.56 -9.09
N GLY A 155 -5.43 9.81 -9.36
CA GLY A 155 -4.06 10.31 -9.25
C GLY A 155 -3.29 10.47 -10.56
N TRP A 156 -3.94 10.24 -11.72
CA TRP A 156 -3.33 10.48 -13.03
C TRP A 156 -3.58 11.89 -13.57
N GLY A 157 -3.74 12.90 -12.70
CA GLY A 157 -4.04 14.26 -13.12
C GLY A 157 -3.00 14.90 -14.05
N GLU A 158 -1.77 14.41 -14.00
CA GLU A 158 -0.67 14.88 -14.85
C GLU A 158 -0.60 14.15 -16.19
N PHE A 159 -1.21 12.97 -16.30
CA PHE A 159 -1.21 12.17 -17.52
C PHE A 159 -2.15 12.75 -18.58
N VAL A 160 -1.61 13.05 -19.77
CA VAL A 160 -2.37 13.59 -20.90
C VAL A 160 -2.71 12.47 -21.89
N SER A 161 -1.69 11.74 -22.36
CA SER A 161 -1.89 10.71 -23.37
C SER A 161 -0.75 9.72 -23.41
N VAL A 162 -1.05 8.54 -23.96
CA VAL A 162 -0.07 7.56 -24.40
C VAL A 162 -0.32 7.25 -25.86
N GLU A 163 0.74 7.16 -26.67
CA GLU A 163 0.66 6.82 -28.08
C GLU A 163 1.74 5.83 -28.47
N LYS A 164 1.41 4.95 -29.42
CA LYS A 164 2.35 3.99 -29.98
C LYS A 164 3.27 4.70 -30.97
N LEU A 165 4.58 4.51 -30.84
CA LEU A 165 5.57 4.92 -31.83
C LEU A 165 5.95 3.77 -32.78
N ASP A 166 6.14 2.57 -32.22
CA ASP A 166 6.36 1.30 -32.92
C ASP A 166 5.86 0.15 -32.04
N ASP A 167 6.12 -1.10 -32.42
CA ASP A 167 5.57 -2.27 -31.71
C ASP A 167 6.11 -2.44 -30.30
N THR A 168 7.24 -1.83 -29.96
CA THR A 168 7.90 -1.92 -28.65
C THR A 168 8.10 -0.57 -27.97
N THR A 169 7.61 0.53 -28.54
CA THR A 169 7.84 1.87 -27.99
C THR A 169 6.53 2.62 -27.85
N VAL A 170 6.27 3.14 -26.67
CA VAL A 170 5.16 4.04 -26.37
C VAL A 170 5.68 5.39 -25.92
N ARG A 171 4.94 6.44 -26.29
CA ARG A 171 5.19 7.82 -25.87
C ARG A 171 4.15 8.27 -24.88
N PHE A 172 4.58 8.65 -23.69
CA PHE A 172 3.77 9.30 -22.68
C PHE A 172 3.89 10.82 -22.80
N THR A 173 2.77 11.51 -22.67
CA THR A 173 2.70 12.96 -22.58
C THR A 173 2.04 13.36 -21.28
N PHE A 174 2.66 14.28 -20.55
CA PHE A 174 2.19 14.83 -19.29
C PHE A 174 1.98 16.35 -19.42
N THR A 175 1.26 16.94 -18.49
CA THR A 175 1.18 18.39 -18.36
C THR A 175 2.50 18.92 -17.79
N GLN A 176 3.14 19.87 -18.47
CA GLN A 176 4.44 20.42 -18.04
C GLN A 176 4.40 21.10 -16.66
N GLU A 177 3.27 21.73 -16.35
CA GLU A 177 3.12 22.51 -15.13
C GLU A 177 2.92 21.64 -13.89
N GLN A 178 2.58 20.36 -14.07
CA GLN A 178 2.18 19.44 -13.01
C GLN A 178 3.03 18.18 -12.95
N LEU A 179 4.07 18.05 -13.77
CA LEU A 179 4.88 16.84 -13.79
C LEU A 179 5.66 16.70 -12.49
N THR A 180 5.22 15.80 -11.64
CA THR A 180 5.82 15.50 -10.35
C THR A 180 6.45 14.12 -10.36
N ILE A 181 7.35 13.88 -9.40
CA ILE A 181 7.92 12.54 -9.20
C ILE A 181 6.82 11.54 -8.80
N GLY A 182 5.83 11.96 -8.01
CA GLY A 182 4.68 11.14 -7.65
C GLY A 182 3.83 10.78 -8.83
N GLY A 183 3.47 11.76 -9.68
CA GLY A 183 2.66 11.54 -10.87
C GLY A 183 3.31 10.60 -11.86
N LEU A 184 4.61 10.75 -12.12
CA LEU A 184 5.34 9.85 -13.00
C LEU A 184 5.37 8.40 -12.47
N THR A 185 5.69 8.23 -11.19
CA THR A 185 5.71 6.90 -10.55
C THR A 185 4.32 6.27 -10.56
N ASP A 186 3.29 7.04 -10.22
CA ASP A 186 1.91 6.55 -10.23
C ASP A 186 1.45 6.11 -11.62
N VAL A 187 1.90 6.77 -12.68
CA VAL A 187 1.57 6.36 -14.03
C VAL A 187 2.29 5.05 -14.40
N LEU A 188 3.60 4.93 -14.18
CA LEU A 188 4.37 3.76 -14.61
C LEU A 188 4.13 2.51 -13.75
N CYS A 189 3.89 2.69 -12.43
CA CYS A 189 3.78 1.60 -11.45
C CYS A 189 2.33 1.33 -10.98
N ARG A 190 1.30 1.79 -11.67
CA ARG A 190 -0.11 1.57 -11.28
C ARG A 190 -1.03 1.13 -12.41
N CYS A 191 -0.47 0.85 -13.57
CA CYS A 191 -1.24 0.33 -14.70
C CYS A 191 -0.81 -1.08 -15.03
N TYR A 192 -1.62 -2.07 -14.67
CA TYR A 192 -1.44 -3.42 -15.20
C TYR A 192 -1.65 -3.42 -16.70
N ILE A 193 -0.71 -4.00 -17.43
CA ILE A 193 -0.78 -4.13 -18.88
C ILE A 193 -1.49 -5.45 -19.23
N VAL A 194 -2.51 -5.34 -20.05
CA VAL A 194 -3.35 -6.47 -20.46
C VAL A 194 -3.46 -6.49 -21.98
N SER A 195 -3.34 -7.68 -22.57
CA SER A 195 -3.62 -7.83 -24.01
C SER A 195 -5.07 -7.44 -24.31
N GLU A 196 -5.28 -6.48 -25.21
CA GLU A 196 -6.61 -6.06 -25.68
C GLU A 196 -7.42 -7.26 -26.17
N LYS A 197 -6.74 -8.19 -26.84
CA LYS A 197 -7.36 -9.41 -27.35
C LYS A 197 -7.89 -10.28 -26.21
N SER A 198 -7.07 -10.61 -25.21
CA SER A 198 -7.51 -11.43 -24.07
C SER A 198 -8.61 -10.73 -23.25
N PHE A 199 -8.52 -9.43 -23.08
CA PHE A 199 -9.54 -8.64 -22.41
C PHE A 199 -10.90 -8.71 -23.13
N THR A 200 -10.90 -8.50 -24.45
CA THR A 200 -12.11 -8.51 -25.27
C THR A 200 -12.71 -9.92 -25.39
N GLU A 201 -11.86 -10.94 -25.61
CA GLU A 201 -12.30 -12.34 -25.75
C GLU A 201 -12.78 -12.94 -24.43
N SER A 202 -12.46 -12.35 -23.27
CA SER A 202 -12.97 -12.79 -21.96
C SER A 202 -14.49 -12.72 -21.87
N GLY A 203 -15.11 -11.79 -22.60
CA GLY A 203 -16.57 -11.58 -22.65
C GLY A 203 -17.16 -10.90 -21.43
N ASP A 204 -16.35 -10.68 -20.38
CA ASP A 204 -16.79 -10.05 -19.13
C ASP A 204 -15.77 -9.01 -18.60
N ASN A 205 -14.84 -8.57 -19.44
CA ASN A 205 -13.78 -7.64 -19.07
C ASN A 205 -12.91 -8.14 -17.90
N LEU A 206 -12.66 -9.44 -17.86
CA LEU A 206 -11.88 -10.12 -16.82
C LEU A 206 -12.46 -9.96 -15.40
N VAL A 207 -13.77 -9.77 -15.26
CA VAL A 207 -14.42 -9.62 -13.94
C VAL A 207 -14.41 -10.91 -13.13
N ASN A 208 -14.53 -12.07 -13.79
CA ASN A 208 -14.58 -13.39 -13.14
C ASN A 208 -13.38 -14.29 -13.47
N GLN A 209 -12.39 -13.79 -14.16
CA GLN A 209 -11.18 -14.50 -14.56
C GLN A 209 -10.01 -13.53 -14.66
N MET A 210 -8.79 -14.06 -14.69
CA MET A 210 -7.58 -13.26 -14.84
C MET A 210 -6.77 -13.76 -16.05
N CYS A 211 -6.20 -12.84 -16.80
CA CYS A 211 -5.26 -13.13 -17.87
C CYS A 211 -4.27 -11.96 -17.99
N GLY A 212 -3.04 -12.20 -17.61
CA GLY A 212 -1.96 -11.23 -17.63
C GLY A 212 -0.69 -11.85 -18.19
N THR A 213 0.43 -11.24 -17.86
CA THR A 213 1.78 -11.63 -18.32
C THR A 213 2.63 -12.24 -17.21
N GLY A 214 2.11 -12.26 -15.97
CA GLY A 214 2.84 -12.60 -14.75
C GLY A 214 3.27 -14.07 -14.60
N PRO A 215 4.02 -14.36 -13.53
CA PRO A 215 4.60 -15.70 -13.32
C PRO A 215 3.57 -16.79 -13.00
N TYR A 216 2.37 -16.43 -12.56
CA TYR A 216 1.28 -17.37 -12.28
C TYR A 216 0.09 -17.10 -13.17
N ARG A 217 -0.57 -18.15 -13.63
CA ARG A 217 -1.80 -18.04 -14.40
C ARG A 217 -3.03 -18.44 -13.59
N PHE A 218 -4.14 -17.84 -13.91
CA PHE A 218 -5.44 -18.13 -13.34
C PHE A 218 -5.96 -19.51 -13.76
N VAL A 219 -6.47 -20.26 -12.78
CA VAL A 219 -7.12 -21.57 -13.00
C VAL A 219 -8.62 -21.50 -12.77
N SER A 220 -9.04 -20.98 -11.63
CA SER A 220 -10.46 -20.92 -11.28
C SER A 220 -10.76 -19.90 -10.17
N PHE A 221 -12.02 -19.47 -10.14
CA PHE A 221 -12.61 -18.70 -9.06
C PHE A 221 -14.01 -19.22 -8.77
N ASP A 222 -14.24 -19.68 -7.53
CA ASP A 222 -15.52 -20.24 -7.11
C ASP A 222 -16.31 -19.33 -6.15
N SER A 223 -16.05 -18.04 -6.19
CA SER A 223 -16.55 -16.98 -5.30
C SER A 223 -15.96 -16.93 -3.89
N THR A 224 -15.19 -17.91 -3.49
CA THR A 224 -14.52 -17.98 -2.17
C THR A 224 -13.04 -18.33 -2.25
N VAL A 225 -12.63 -18.99 -3.32
CA VAL A 225 -11.24 -19.40 -3.56
C VAL A 225 -10.80 -19.02 -4.96
N ILE A 226 -9.68 -18.34 -5.06
CA ILE A 226 -8.96 -18.13 -6.32
C ILE A 226 -7.84 -19.17 -6.36
N THR A 227 -7.75 -19.90 -7.46
CA THR A 227 -6.66 -20.84 -7.71
C THR A 227 -5.79 -20.32 -8.83
N LEU A 228 -4.49 -20.22 -8.55
CA LEU A 228 -3.46 -19.88 -9.50
C LEU A 228 -2.49 -21.07 -9.64
N GLU A 229 -1.90 -21.24 -10.81
CA GLU A 229 -0.83 -22.23 -11.02
C GLU A 229 0.39 -21.57 -11.66
N ARG A 230 1.55 -22.12 -11.38
CA ARG A 230 2.81 -21.70 -12.01
C ARG A 230 2.68 -21.74 -13.52
N TYR A 231 3.10 -20.66 -14.19
CA TYR A 231 3.06 -20.55 -15.63
C TYR A 231 4.41 -20.93 -16.22
N GLU A 232 4.54 -22.18 -16.73
CA GLU A 232 5.80 -22.72 -17.26
C GLU A 232 6.31 -21.96 -18.50
N ASP A 233 5.40 -21.29 -19.22
CA ASP A 233 5.73 -20.50 -20.40
C ASP A 233 5.91 -19.00 -20.09
N TYR A 234 6.18 -18.67 -18.82
CA TYR A 234 6.42 -17.30 -18.40
C TYR A 234 7.49 -16.62 -19.27
N TRP A 235 7.15 -15.46 -19.82
CA TRP A 235 7.92 -14.82 -20.89
C TRP A 235 9.38 -14.54 -20.52
N GLN A 236 9.68 -14.14 -19.29
CA GLN A 236 11.07 -13.91 -18.85
C GLN A 236 11.90 -15.21 -18.91
N LEU A 237 11.34 -16.33 -18.47
CA LEU A 237 12.01 -17.62 -18.51
C LEU A 237 12.20 -18.09 -19.96
N LYS A 238 11.19 -17.90 -20.83
CA LYS A 238 11.30 -18.23 -22.27
C LYS A 238 12.35 -17.38 -22.96
N ALA A 239 12.53 -16.14 -22.55
CA ALA A 239 13.58 -15.25 -23.05
C ALA A 239 14.97 -15.56 -22.47
N GLY A 240 15.10 -16.52 -21.54
CA GLY A 240 16.35 -16.85 -20.85
C GLY A 240 16.78 -15.82 -19.84
N MET A 241 15.86 -14.99 -19.36
CA MET A 241 16.10 -14.02 -18.29
C MET A 241 16.04 -14.69 -16.92
N THR A 242 16.63 -14.05 -15.94
CA THR A 242 16.47 -14.42 -14.53
C THR A 242 15.44 -13.48 -13.90
N PRO A 243 14.24 -13.95 -13.56
CA PRO A 243 13.24 -13.14 -12.90
C PRO A 243 13.77 -12.58 -11.58
N ARG A 244 13.34 -11.37 -11.22
CA ARG A 244 13.60 -10.81 -9.90
C ARG A 244 12.95 -11.67 -8.82
N GLN A 245 13.30 -11.40 -7.55
CA GLN A 245 12.76 -12.16 -6.43
C GLN A 245 11.23 -12.12 -6.37
N GLU A 246 10.63 -10.98 -6.68
CA GLU A 246 9.19 -10.76 -6.67
C GLU A 246 8.46 -11.59 -7.75
N GLN A 247 9.13 -11.94 -8.85
CA GLN A 247 8.60 -12.73 -9.96
C GLN A 247 9.05 -14.20 -9.95
N GLN A 248 9.63 -14.70 -8.87
CA GLN A 248 10.00 -16.11 -8.73
C GLN A 248 8.75 -17.02 -8.65
N GLN A 249 8.92 -18.27 -9.08
CA GLN A 249 7.86 -19.28 -9.15
C GLN A 249 8.22 -20.49 -8.29
N ASN A 250 8.24 -20.32 -6.97
CA ASN A 250 8.73 -21.34 -6.03
C ASN A 250 7.65 -22.35 -5.57
N VAL A 251 6.40 -22.14 -6.00
CA VAL A 251 5.24 -22.97 -5.68
C VAL A 251 4.50 -23.35 -6.95
N ASP A 252 3.95 -24.56 -7.04
CA ASP A 252 3.21 -24.99 -8.24
C ASP A 252 1.78 -24.45 -8.25
N ILE A 253 1.13 -24.40 -7.08
CA ILE A 253 -0.28 -23.99 -6.92
C ILE A 253 -0.41 -23.03 -5.75
N ILE A 254 -1.12 -21.94 -5.98
CA ILE A 254 -1.53 -20.98 -4.95
C ILE A 254 -3.05 -21.02 -4.84
N GLU A 255 -3.58 -21.33 -3.66
CA GLU A 255 -5.01 -21.20 -3.35
C GLU A 255 -5.22 -20.02 -2.41
N MET A 256 -5.97 -19.02 -2.85
CA MET A 256 -6.30 -17.84 -2.07
C MET A 256 -7.74 -17.94 -1.55
N ASN A 257 -7.88 -18.26 -0.26
CA ASN A 257 -9.17 -18.39 0.40
C ASN A 257 -9.64 -17.04 0.95
N MET A 258 -10.81 -16.60 0.54
CA MET A 258 -11.40 -15.35 0.98
C MET A 258 -11.97 -15.47 2.38
N ILE A 259 -11.25 -15.00 3.38
CA ILE A 259 -11.62 -15.06 4.80
C ILE A 259 -11.41 -13.67 5.42
N SER A 260 -12.50 -12.98 5.77
CA SER A 260 -12.43 -11.65 6.40
C SER A 260 -12.20 -11.70 7.91
N GLU A 261 -12.83 -12.68 8.60
CA GLU A 261 -12.84 -12.71 10.05
C GLU A 261 -11.56 -13.31 10.64
N SER A 262 -10.84 -12.57 11.49
CA SER A 262 -9.60 -13.00 12.12
C SER A 262 -9.74 -14.35 12.86
N ALA A 263 -10.83 -14.55 13.60
CA ALA A 263 -11.09 -15.82 14.28
C ALA A 263 -11.23 -17.01 13.32
N GLN A 264 -11.77 -16.81 12.12
CA GLN A 264 -11.86 -17.87 11.09
C GLN A 264 -10.48 -18.17 10.50
N LYS A 265 -9.63 -17.14 10.29
CA LYS A 265 -8.22 -17.31 9.90
C LYS A 265 -7.48 -18.19 10.92
N VAL A 266 -7.67 -17.96 12.23
CA VAL A 266 -7.10 -18.79 13.31
C VAL A 266 -7.56 -20.25 13.22
N VAL A 267 -8.85 -20.48 12.99
CA VAL A 267 -9.39 -21.84 12.83
C VAL A 267 -8.79 -22.52 11.60
N GLY A 268 -8.73 -21.81 10.47
CA GLY A 268 -8.14 -22.31 9.23
C GLY A 268 -6.69 -22.76 9.39
N LEU A 269 -5.85 -21.92 10.02
CA LEU A 269 -4.45 -22.27 10.35
C LEU A 269 -4.37 -23.52 11.21
N ARG A 270 -5.12 -23.58 12.33
CA ARG A 270 -5.07 -24.72 13.28
C ARG A 270 -5.59 -26.03 12.72
N THR A 271 -6.47 -25.99 11.73
CA THR A 271 -7.01 -27.18 11.07
C THR A 271 -6.21 -27.60 9.84
N GLY A 272 -5.24 -26.77 9.40
CA GLY A 272 -4.50 -26.98 8.16
C GLY A 272 -5.35 -26.73 6.91
N ALA A 273 -6.46 -25.99 7.03
CA ALA A 273 -7.25 -25.58 5.88
C ALA A 273 -6.60 -24.40 5.11
N ILE A 274 -5.75 -23.64 5.78
CA ILE A 274 -4.86 -22.64 5.20
C ILE A 274 -3.47 -22.79 5.80
N ASP A 275 -2.45 -22.50 5.03
CA ASP A 275 -1.05 -22.61 5.43
C ASP A 275 -0.54 -21.30 6.02
N CYS A 276 -1.00 -20.18 5.51
CA CYS A 276 -0.53 -18.86 5.94
C CYS A 276 -1.61 -17.76 5.85
N VAL A 277 -1.35 -16.70 6.61
CA VAL A 277 -2.16 -15.49 6.68
C VAL A 277 -1.23 -14.28 6.65
N TYR A 278 -1.45 -13.34 5.73
CA TYR A 278 -0.60 -12.14 5.62
C TYR A 278 -1.06 -10.97 6.50
N SER A 279 -2.27 -11.04 7.06
CA SER A 279 -2.79 -10.05 8.00
C SER A 279 -3.78 -10.70 8.98
N ILE A 280 -3.51 -10.56 10.28
CA ILE A 280 -4.33 -11.10 11.36
C ILE A 280 -4.26 -10.17 12.58
N ASP A 281 -5.31 -10.15 13.37
CA ASP A 281 -5.36 -9.31 14.58
C ASP A 281 -4.25 -9.70 15.58
N THR A 282 -3.66 -8.68 16.22
CA THR A 282 -2.55 -8.84 17.17
C THR A 282 -2.81 -9.91 18.24
N ASN A 283 -4.01 -9.92 18.84
CA ASN A 283 -4.34 -10.87 19.89
C ASN A 283 -4.44 -12.29 19.36
N ASP A 284 -4.96 -12.46 18.15
CA ASP A 284 -5.04 -13.75 17.46
C ASP A 284 -3.65 -14.24 17.06
N ALA A 285 -2.79 -13.35 16.54
CA ALA A 285 -1.39 -13.66 16.20
C ALA A 285 -0.61 -14.17 17.41
N LYS A 286 -0.74 -13.53 18.57
CA LYS A 286 -0.10 -13.95 19.83
C LYS A 286 -0.48 -15.37 20.27
N THR A 287 -1.62 -15.89 19.82
CA THR A 287 -2.00 -17.29 20.13
C THR A 287 -1.13 -18.34 19.44
N PHE A 288 -0.30 -17.92 18.46
CA PHE A 288 0.66 -18.77 17.76
C PHE A 288 2.09 -18.65 18.30
N GLU A 289 2.35 -17.78 19.29
CA GLU A 289 3.67 -17.65 19.91
C GLU A 289 4.13 -19.00 20.49
N GLY A 290 5.32 -19.45 20.09
CA GLY A 290 5.92 -20.71 20.54
C GLY A 290 5.20 -21.97 20.08
N LYS A 291 4.27 -21.90 19.14
CA LYS A 291 3.62 -23.07 18.54
C LYS A 291 4.49 -23.65 17.44
N SER A 292 4.73 -24.98 17.48
CA SER A 292 5.42 -25.68 16.39
C SER A 292 4.58 -25.66 15.12
N GLY A 293 5.24 -25.63 13.98
CA GLY A 293 4.60 -25.56 12.66
C GLY A 293 4.29 -24.13 12.18
N TYR A 294 4.54 -23.11 13.02
CA TYR A 294 4.25 -21.71 12.68
C TYR A 294 5.40 -20.80 13.05
N GLN A 295 5.55 -19.75 12.25
CA GLN A 295 6.35 -18.58 12.57
C GLN A 295 5.49 -17.32 12.48
N ILE A 296 5.76 -16.35 13.35
CA ILE A 296 5.15 -15.03 13.31
C ILE A 296 6.15 -14.10 12.65
N VAL A 297 5.73 -13.49 11.55
CA VAL A 297 6.50 -12.45 10.86
C VAL A 297 5.75 -11.14 11.04
N THR A 298 6.47 -10.09 11.42
CA THR A 298 5.88 -8.75 11.60
C THR A 298 6.55 -7.74 10.68
N TYR A 299 5.80 -6.75 10.27
CA TYR A 299 6.31 -5.60 9.53
C TYR A 299 5.48 -4.35 9.84
N ALA A 300 6.06 -3.17 9.59
CA ALA A 300 5.34 -1.92 9.71
C ALA A 300 4.22 -1.86 8.67
N SER A 301 3.02 -1.50 9.09
CA SER A 301 1.91 -1.32 8.15
C SER A 301 2.17 -0.09 7.26
N ASN A 302 1.47 -0.02 6.14
CA ASN A 302 1.53 1.17 5.29
C ASN A 302 0.63 2.33 5.79
N PHE A 303 0.03 2.21 6.97
CA PHE A 303 -0.70 3.31 7.59
C PHE A 303 0.18 4.09 8.55
N VAL A 304 0.14 5.41 8.43
CA VAL A 304 0.85 6.37 9.27
C VAL A 304 -0.15 7.08 10.14
N PHE A 305 0.09 7.06 11.44
CA PHE A 305 -0.66 7.79 12.44
C PHE A 305 0.12 9.04 12.83
N ASN A 306 -0.53 10.20 12.75
CA ASN A 306 0.12 11.48 12.90
C ASN A 306 -0.71 12.50 13.67
N ALA A 307 -0.07 13.58 14.07
CA ALA A 307 -0.70 14.79 14.57
C ALA A 307 -0.41 15.96 13.62
N THR A 308 -1.42 16.70 13.24
CA THR A 308 -1.31 17.95 12.50
C THR A 308 -1.80 19.11 13.35
N PHE A 309 -1.14 20.26 13.24
CA PHE A 309 -1.42 21.44 14.07
C PHE A 309 -2.12 22.51 13.24
N ASN A 310 -3.21 23.04 13.74
CA ASN A 310 -3.97 24.09 13.09
C ASN A 310 -3.22 25.42 13.16
N CYS A 311 -2.84 25.94 12.00
CA CYS A 311 -2.06 27.18 11.88
C CYS A 311 -2.92 28.43 11.64
N ASP A 312 -4.25 28.30 11.58
CA ASP A 312 -5.15 29.43 11.39
C ASP A 312 -5.21 30.34 12.62
N PRO A 313 -5.32 31.67 12.45
CA PRO A 313 -5.46 32.62 13.56
C PRO A 313 -6.63 32.36 14.53
N ALA A 314 -7.63 31.56 14.11
CA ALA A 314 -8.74 31.17 15.01
C ALA A 314 -8.34 30.11 16.04
N SER A 315 -7.22 29.41 15.83
CA SER A 315 -6.72 28.36 16.71
C SER A 315 -5.68 28.89 17.72
N VAL A 316 -5.63 28.31 18.92
CA VAL A 316 -4.54 28.54 19.89
C VAL A 316 -3.20 28.04 19.30
N CYS A 317 -3.21 27.03 18.46
CA CYS A 317 -2.03 26.52 17.76
C CYS A 317 -1.56 27.41 16.60
N HIS A 318 -2.16 28.58 16.38
CA HIS A 318 -1.61 29.57 15.44
C HIS A 318 -0.19 30.01 15.83
N ASP A 319 0.07 30.15 17.14
CA ASP A 319 1.43 30.47 17.64
C ASP A 319 2.35 29.26 17.52
N VAL A 320 3.49 29.43 16.83
CA VAL A 320 4.49 28.38 16.65
C VAL A 320 5.03 27.84 17.98
N ASN A 321 5.17 28.71 19.01
CA ASN A 321 5.65 28.25 20.31
C ASN A 321 4.61 27.36 21.01
N MET A 322 3.31 27.60 20.78
CA MET A 322 2.28 26.70 21.29
C MET A 322 2.34 25.33 20.62
N ARG A 323 2.51 25.28 19.29
CA ARG A 323 2.71 24.02 18.55
C ARG A 323 3.95 23.28 19.04
N LEU A 324 5.08 24.00 19.19
CA LEU A 324 6.34 23.42 19.71
C LEU A 324 6.19 22.92 21.15
N ALA A 325 5.43 23.63 22.01
CA ALA A 325 5.15 23.16 23.36
C ALA A 325 4.39 21.81 23.33
N ILE A 326 3.32 21.71 22.53
CA ILE A 326 2.54 20.49 22.40
C ILE A 326 3.39 19.35 21.82
N ALA A 327 4.10 19.58 20.71
CA ALA A 327 4.93 18.57 20.07
C ALA A 327 6.03 18.04 21.00
N ASN A 328 6.68 18.92 21.79
CA ASN A 328 7.71 18.51 22.76
C ASN A 328 7.14 17.88 24.03
N ALA A 329 5.85 18.04 24.32
CA ALA A 329 5.19 17.42 25.47
C ALA A 329 4.69 15.98 25.18
N ILE A 330 4.68 15.57 23.92
CA ILE A 330 4.30 14.21 23.50
C ILE A 330 5.52 13.29 23.52
N ASP A 331 5.49 12.28 24.38
CA ASP A 331 6.46 11.18 24.39
C ASP A 331 5.91 10.02 23.54
N ILE A 332 6.44 9.88 22.34
CA ILE A 332 6.00 8.86 21.37
C ILE A 332 6.29 7.44 21.91
N ASP A 333 7.42 7.21 22.57
CA ASP A 333 7.78 5.89 23.08
C ASP A 333 6.80 5.45 24.18
N THR A 334 6.45 6.36 25.08
CA THR A 334 5.41 6.11 26.09
C THR A 334 4.05 5.94 25.45
N LEU A 335 3.70 6.72 24.43
CA LEU A 335 2.45 6.56 23.67
C LEU A 335 2.34 5.15 23.09
N VAL A 336 3.35 4.71 22.33
CA VAL A 336 3.41 3.36 21.73
C VAL A 336 3.29 2.27 22.82
N LEU A 337 4.01 2.42 23.94
CA LEU A 337 3.93 1.47 25.05
C LEU A 337 2.51 1.38 25.63
N MET A 338 1.84 2.51 25.81
CA MET A 338 0.46 2.56 26.38
C MET A 338 -0.59 2.04 25.41
N LEU A 339 -0.33 2.09 24.10
CA LEU A 339 -1.18 1.47 23.08
C LEU A 339 -1.02 -0.05 22.99
N GLY A 340 -0.05 -0.62 23.71
CA GLY A 340 0.18 -2.07 23.78
C GLY A 340 1.58 -2.49 23.31
N GLY A 341 2.40 -1.56 22.83
CA GLY A 341 3.79 -1.79 22.44
C GLY A 341 3.97 -2.61 21.17
N ASN A 342 2.93 -2.67 20.33
CA ASN A 342 2.97 -3.40 19.06
C ASN A 342 3.17 -2.46 17.85
N GLU A 343 3.00 -1.18 18.08
CA GLU A 343 3.17 -0.14 17.07
C GLU A 343 4.66 0.18 16.91
N THR A 344 5.04 0.63 15.70
CA THR A 344 6.38 1.11 15.40
C THR A 344 6.39 2.64 15.42
N ARG A 345 7.29 3.23 16.20
CA ARG A 345 7.50 4.67 16.23
C ARG A 345 7.88 5.22 14.86
N LEU A 346 7.38 6.39 14.51
CA LEU A 346 7.80 7.17 13.34
C LEU A 346 8.74 8.32 13.75
N TYR A 347 9.69 8.66 12.87
CA TYR A 347 10.64 9.75 13.02
C TYR A 347 10.34 10.95 12.13
N ALA A 348 9.35 10.82 11.25
CA ALA A 348 8.86 11.86 10.37
C ALA A 348 7.32 11.85 10.30
N TYR A 349 6.72 12.87 9.72
CA TYR A 349 5.28 12.95 9.46
C TYR A 349 4.78 11.83 8.54
N ALA A 350 5.65 11.33 7.69
CA ALA A 350 5.36 10.36 6.64
C ALA A 350 5.98 8.98 6.92
N CYS A 351 5.93 8.07 5.96
CA CYS A 351 6.57 6.75 6.03
C CYS A 351 8.09 6.86 6.03
N ASP A 352 8.69 6.95 7.19
CA ASP A 352 10.14 6.99 7.34
C ASP A 352 10.81 5.60 7.29
N TYR A 353 10.03 4.52 7.34
CA TYR A 353 10.55 3.16 7.19
C TYR A 353 10.91 2.79 5.74
N TYR A 354 10.44 3.57 4.76
CA TYR A 354 10.97 3.53 3.41
C TYR A 354 12.31 4.27 3.29
N SER A 355 12.74 4.94 4.34
CA SER A 355 13.96 5.74 4.37
C SER A 355 15.26 4.93 4.25
N ASP A 356 15.23 3.61 4.35
CA ASP A 356 16.39 2.75 4.07
C ASP A 356 16.93 2.92 2.65
N TYR A 357 16.10 3.45 1.75
CA TYR A 357 16.49 3.87 0.41
C TYR A 357 16.93 5.31 0.32
N SER A 358 17.14 5.91 1.35
CA SER A 358 16.90 7.19 1.75
C SER A 358 17.81 8.27 1.36
N PHE A 359 17.12 9.16 1.02
CA PHE A 359 17.47 10.52 0.86
C PHE A 359 17.88 11.18 2.20
N VAL A 360 17.30 10.77 3.33
CA VAL A 360 17.43 11.46 4.62
C VAL A 360 17.56 10.47 5.77
N ASP A 361 18.47 10.72 6.69
CA ASP A 361 18.52 10.05 7.99
C ASP A 361 17.51 10.72 8.95
N TRP A 362 16.23 10.32 8.82
CA TRP A 362 15.14 10.85 9.64
C TRP A 362 15.37 10.66 11.13
N ALA A 363 15.90 9.51 11.54
CA ALA A 363 16.15 9.19 12.94
C ALA A 363 17.32 9.96 13.54
N GLY A 364 18.28 10.38 12.72
CA GLY A 364 19.45 11.15 13.12
C GLY A 364 19.19 12.65 13.25
N MET A 365 18.03 13.15 12.82
CA MET A 365 17.69 14.56 12.94
C MET A 365 17.31 14.93 14.38
N ASP A 366 17.87 16.00 14.95
CA ASP A 366 17.53 16.46 16.31
C ASP A 366 16.26 17.32 16.29
N ASN A 367 15.14 16.73 16.66
CA ASN A 367 13.83 17.41 16.74
C ASN A 367 12.87 16.68 17.68
N TYR A 368 11.65 17.21 17.88
CA TYR A 368 10.64 16.60 18.75
C TYR A 368 10.24 15.17 18.33
N ASN A 369 10.35 14.82 17.06
CA ASN A 369 10.00 13.48 16.55
C ASN A 369 11.06 12.43 16.91
N THR A 370 12.32 12.82 17.13
CA THR A 370 13.43 11.90 17.38
C THR A 370 13.81 11.79 18.87
N LYS A 371 13.33 12.70 19.71
CA LYS A 371 13.62 12.68 21.16
C LYS A 371 12.98 11.49 21.86
N THR A 372 13.69 10.96 22.84
CA THR A 372 13.17 10.00 23.81
C THR A 372 12.84 10.73 25.11
N GLY A 373 11.62 10.54 25.61
CA GLY A 373 11.11 11.24 26.79
C GLY A 373 10.83 12.74 26.52
N VAL A 374 10.46 13.45 27.55
CA VAL A 374 10.08 14.87 27.49
C VAL A 374 11.04 15.74 28.28
N ASP A 375 11.54 16.80 27.65
CA ASP A 375 12.23 17.89 28.35
C ASP A 375 11.21 18.89 28.87
N ALA A 376 10.84 18.75 30.13
CA ALA A 376 9.88 19.62 30.80
C ALA A 376 10.28 21.12 30.81
N ALA A 377 11.59 21.42 30.83
CA ALA A 377 12.08 22.78 30.79
C ALA A 377 11.89 23.41 29.41
N ALA A 378 12.12 22.65 28.36
CA ALA A 378 11.86 23.07 26.97
C ALA A 378 10.36 23.32 26.75
N VAL A 379 9.48 22.41 27.21
CA VAL A 379 8.02 22.60 27.13
C VAL A 379 7.60 23.89 27.84
N GLN A 380 8.05 24.10 29.09
CA GLN A 380 7.70 25.31 29.83
C GLN A 380 8.22 26.57 29.12
N SER A 381 9.43 26.54 28.59
CA SER A 381 9.99 27.67 27.82
C SER A 381 9.13 28.04 26.60
N TYR A 382 8.59 27.05 25.89
CA TYR A 382 7.69 27.31 24.76
C TYR A 382 6.34 27.85 25.22
N LEU A 383 5.75 27.33 26.31
CA LEU A 383 4.51 27.85 26.88
C LEU A 383 4.66 29.31 27.32
N ASP A 384 5.80 29.64 27.94
CA ASP A 384 6.11 31.03 28.38
C ASP A 384 6.23 31.97 27.16
N LYS A 385 6.88 31.51 26.06
CA LYS A 385 7.02 32.28 24.82
C LYS A 385 5.68 32.49 24.12
N ALA A 386 4.81 31.49 24.15
CA ALA A 386 3.44 31.58 23.61
C ALA A 386 2.53 32.46 24.47
N GLY A 387 2.93 32.79 25.70
CA GLY A 387 2.08 33.50 26.64
C GLY A 387 0.85 32.71 27.10
N TYR A 388 0.97 31.37 27.09
CA TYR A 388 -0.14 30.46 27.39
C TYR A 388 -0.66 30.65 28.84
N ASN A 389 -1.99 30.84 28.99
CA ASN A 389 -2.66 31.07 30.27
C ASN A 389 -3.74 30.02 30.58
N GLY A 390 -3.67 28.83 29.98
CA GLY A 390 -4.64 27.76 30.22
C GLY A 390 -5.80 27.77 29.21
N GLU A 391 -5.62 28.39 28.06
CA GLU A 391 -6.54 28.28 26.93
C GLU A 391 -6.77 26.80 26.59
N LYS A 392 -8.00 26.49 26.21
CA LYS A 392 -8.38 25.12 25.91
C LYS A 392 -7.79 24.71 24.57
N ILE A 393 -7.11 23.55 24.53
CA ILE A 393 -6.63 22.89 23.32
C ILE A 393 -7.60 21.77 22.95
N THR A 394 -8.23 21.88 21.80
CA THR A 394 -9.18 20.90 21.28
C THR A 394 -8.48 19.96 20.32
N ILE A 395 -8.38 18.69 20.71
CA ILE A 395 -7.83 17.59 19.88
C ILE A 395 -8.98 16.84 19.24
N ILE A 396 -9.02 16.78 17.90
CA ILE A 396 -10.03 16.01 17.18
C ILE A 396 -9.43 14.71 16.61
N THR A 397 -10.23 13.68 16.51
CA THR A 397 -9.88 12.42 15.82
C THR A 397 -11.13 11.64 15.45
N SER A 398 -11.03 10.83 14.37
CA SER A 398 -12.05 9.83 14.02
C SER A 398 -11.56 8.39 14.22
N THR A 399 -10.25 8.17 14.26
CA THR A 399 -9.67 6.80 14.24
C THR A 399 -8.72 6.52 15.39
N MET A 400 -8.24 7.57 16.11
CA MET A 400 -7.17 7.45 17.09
C MET A 400 -7.63 7.75 18.53
N ALA A 401 -8.83 7.30 18.93
CA ALA A 401 -9.40 7.64 20.24
C ALA A 401 -8.49 7.26 21.43
N SER A 402 -7.91 6.07 21.43
CA SER A 402 -7.00 5.62 22.49
C SER A 402 -5.69 6.41 22.52
N ALA A 403 -5.15 6.76 21.37
CA ALA A 403 -3.96 7.61 21.28
C ALA A 403 -4.27 9.04 21.78
N ALA A 404 -5.43 9.58 21.40
CA ALA A 404 -5.88 10.90 21.85
C ALA A 404 -5.99 10.97 23.39
N GLU A 405 -6.53 9.91 24.02
CA GLU A 405 -6.63 9.84 25.50
C GLU A 405 -5.25 9.89 26.16
N VAL A 406 -4.29 9.13 25.64
CA VAL A 406 -2.90 9.13 26.14
C VAL A 406 -2.26 10.50 25.94
N ILE A 407 -2.38 11.09 24.74
CA ILE A 407 -1.80 12.40 24.42
C ILE A 407 -2.40 13.49 25.33
N VAL A 408 -3.71 13.52 25.51
CA VAL A 408 -4.36 14.46 26.47
C VAL A 408 -3.75 14.33 27.86
N GLY A 409 -3.58 13.09 28.35
CA GLY A 409 -2.94 12.84 29.65
C GLY A 409 -1.50 13.37 29.71
N GLN A 410 -0.70 13.17 28.67
CA GLN A 410 0.67 13.69 28.59
C GLN A 410 0.70 15.21 28.62
N LEU A 411 -0.15 15.87 27.83
CA LEU A 411 -0.23 17.33 27.77
C LEU A 411 -0.64 17.95 29.14
N GLN A 412 -1.60 17.34 29.84
CA GLN A 412 -2.07 17.78 31.14
C GLN A 412 -0.98 17.72 32.23
N VAL A 413 -0.02 16.77 32.13
CA VAL A 413 1.15 16.70 33.03
C VAL A 413 1.95 18.01 33.02
N TYR A 414 1.99 18.69 31.88
CA TYR A 414 2.73 19.95 31.69
C TYR A 414 1.83 21.19 31.79
N GLY A 415 0.61 21.04 32.30
CA GLY A 415 -0.32 22.14 32.51
C GLY A 415 -1.03 22.64 31.27
N ILE A 416 -0.95 21.91 30.17
CA ILE A 416 -1.69 22.20 28.92
C ILE A 416 -3.13 21.71 29.11
N ASN A 417 -4.11 22.60 28.99
CA ASN A 417 -5.54 22.32 29.17
C ASN A 417 -6.13 21.66 27.91
N ALA A 418 -5.78 20.40 27.68
CA ALA A 418 -6.20 19.65 26.51
C ALA A 418 -7.48 18.83 26.74
N GLU A 419 -8.36 18.80 25.76
CA GLU A 419 -9.51 17.90 25.68
C GLU A 419 -9.58 17.22 24.31
N MET A 420 -10.17 16.04 24.25
CA MET A 420 -10.38 15.35 22.97
C MET A 420 -11.85 15.34 22.57
N ARG A 421 -12.08 15.33 21.25
CA ARG A 421 -13.38 15.09 20.62
C ARG A 421 -13.23 13.94 19.62
N VAL A 422 -13.85 12.80 19.92
CA VAL A 422 -13.93 11.67 19.00
C VAL A 422 -15.15 11.87 18.10
N LEU A 423 -14.93 11.85 16.80
CA LEU A 423 -15.93 12.16 15.77
C LEU A 423 -16.13 10.94 14.86
N ASP A 424 -17.30 10.79 14.25
CA ASP A 424 -17.42 9.91 13.10
C ASP A 424 -16.73 10.53 11.88
N MET A 425 -16.43 9.70 10.85
CA MET A 425 -15.65 10.14 9.68
C MET A 425 -16.27 11.35 8.96
N THR A 426 -17.58 11.38 8.81
CA THR A 426 -18.27 12.49 8.13
C THR A 426 -18.21 13.78 8.94
N SER A 427 -18.46 13.68 10.24
CA SER A 427 -18.35 14.81 11.16
C SER A 427 -16.91 15.31 11.27
N ALA A 428 -15.92 14.41 11.25
CA ALA A 428 -14.51 14.78 11.30
C ALA A 428 -14.08 15.65 10.12
N THR A 429 -14.52 15.30 8.91
CA THR A 429 -14.26 16.12 7.71
C THR A 429 -14.86 17.52 7.86
N THR A 430 -16.15 17.61 8.24
CA THR A 430 -16.83 18.90 8.39
C THR A 430 -16.19 19.78 9.48
N VAL A 431 -15.74 19.16 10.59
CA VAL A 431 -15.09 19.90 11.69
C VAL A 431 -13.68 20.33 11.30
N ALA A 432 -12.95 19.51 10.54
CA ALA A 432 -11.62 19.84 10.06
C ALA A 432 -11.61 21.06 9.11
N ASP A 433 -12.69 21.27 8.36
CA ASP A 433 -12.85 22.41 7.46
C ASP A 433 -13.09 23.76 8.20
N ASP A 434 -13.46 23.72 9.49
CA ASP A 434 -13.69 24.93 10.29
C ASP A 434 -12.54 25.14 11.32
N PRO A 435 -11.58 26.05 11.03
CA PRO A 435 -10.40 26.24 11.89
C PRO A 435 -10.72 26.69 13.31
N ALA A 436 -11.92 27.21 13.58
CA ALA A 436 -12.33 27.61 14.93
C ALA A 436 -12.75 26.43 15.82
N GLN A 437 -12.84 25.22 15.28
CA GLN A 437 -13.36 24.06 16.01
C GLN A 437 -12.31 23.11 16.57
N TRP A 438 -11.04 23.28 16.19
CA TRP A 438 -9.98 22.37 16.59
C TRP A 438 -8.60 23.05 16.61
N ASP A 439 -7.66 22.46 17.35
CA ASP A 439 -6.28 22.93 17.46
C ASP A 439 -5.29 21.85 16.99
N VAL A 440 -5.57 20.58 17.28
CA VAL A 440 -4.76 19.42 16.87
C VAL A 440 -5.68 18.38 16.25
N ASN A 441 -5.31 17.87 15.08
CA ASN A 441 -6.00 16.75 14.45
C ASN A 441 -5.11 15.51 14.48
N LEU A 442 -5.59 14.44 15.14
CA LEU A 442 -4.95 13.14 15.11
C LEU A 442 -5.59 12.29 14.03
N GLY A 443 -4.84 12.02 12.98
CA GLY A 443 -5.29 11.34 11.79
C GLY A 443 -4.43 10.14 11.40
N GLN A 444 -4.94 9.39 10.44
CA GLN A 444 -4.18 8.35 9.76
C GLN A 444 -4.25 8.56 8.25
N MET A 445 -3.21 8.18 7.55
CA MET A 445 -3.16 8.16 6.09
C MET A 445 -2.52 6.88 5.61
N ALA A 446 -2.93 6.44 4.40
CA ALA A 446 -2.26 5.33 3.74
C ALA A 446 -0.87 5.76 3.29
N GLY A 447 0.10 4.88 3.43
CA GLY A 447 1.48 5.14 3.09
C GLY A 447 1.73 5.29 1.60
N SER A 448 2.67 6.18 1.28
CA SER A 448 3.35 6.23 0.00
C SER A 448 4.85 6.06 0.24
N HIS A 449 5.54 5.45 -0.70
CA HIS A 449 7.00 5.39 -0.70
C HIS A 449 7.66 6.76 -0.99
N LEU A 450 6.85 7.76 -1.34
CA LEU A 450 7.27 9.16 -1.53
C LEU A 450 6.79 10.02 -0.36
N PRO A 451 7.63 10.33 0.62
CA PRO A 451 7.22 11.12 1.78
C PRO A 451 6.59 12.47 1.41
N VAL A 452 7.11 13.15 0.38
CA VAL A 452 6.62 14.47 -0.04
C VAL A 452 5.18 14.45 -0.54
N VAL A 453 4.72 13.36 -1.12
CA VAL A 453 3.32 13.23 -1.60
C VAL A 453 2.31 13.40 -0.47
N TRP A 454 2.70 13.10 0.76
CA TRP A 454 1.83 13.24 1.92
C TRP A 454 1.64 14.68 2.39
N ALA A 455 2.58 15.54 2.02
CA ALA A 455 2.52 16.95 2.37
C ALA A 455 1.57 17.77 1.49
N HIS A 456 0.99 17.19 0.44
CA HIS A 456 -0.01 17.88 -0.40
C HIS A 456 -1.22 18.38 0.41
N GLY A 457 -1.57 17.72 1.51
CA GLY A 457 -2.60 18.20 2.44
C GLY A 457 -2.31 19.56 3.08
N PHE A 458 -1.08 20.04 2.98
CA PHE A 458 -0.61 21.31 3.56
C PHE A 458 -0.34 22.39 2.52
N GLU A 459 -0.70 22.17 1.27
CA GLU A 459 -0.51 23.17 0.23
C GLU A 459 -1.35 24.41 0.49
N THR A 460 -0.73 25.58 0.33
CA THR A 460 -1.39 26.87 0.56
C THR A 460 -2.58 27.08 -0.37
N SER A 461 -2.53 26.57 -1.60
CA SER A 461 -3.64 26.61 -2.56
C SER A 461 -4.90 25.93 -2.03
N ASN A 462 -4.76 24.87 -1.23
CA ASN A 462 -5.89 24.14 -0.65
C ASN A 462 -6.61 24.94 0.45
N VAL A 463 -5.92 25.85 1.11
CA VAL A 463 -6.50 26.73 2.13
C VAL A 463 -7.32 27.84 1.49
N ASP A 464 -6.87 28.39 0.37
CA ASP A 464 -7.45 29.60 -0.26
C ASP A 464 -8.61 29.29 -1.19
N THR A 465 -8.68 28.11 -1.78
CA THR A 465 -9.73 27.74 -2.73
C THR A 465 -11.04 27.32 -2.08
N GLY A 466 -11.01 26.93 -0.80
CA GLY A 466 -12.18 26.33 -0.15
C GLY A 466 -12.63 25.03 -0.82
N ASP A 467 -11.83 24.49 -1.71
CA ASP A 467 -12.10 23.30 -2.48
C ASP A 467 -11.57 22.08 -1.69
N SER A 468 -12.23 21.85 -0.56
CA SER A 468 -11.90 20.73 0.34
C SER A 468 -12.32 19.36 -0.22
N GLY A 469 -12.72 19.30 -1.49
CA GLY A 469 -13.24 18.07 -2.09
C GLY A 469 -12.27 16.90 -2.00
N ASP A 470 -10.97 17.15 -2.07
CA ASP A 470 -9.93 16.12 -2.04
C ASP A 470 -8.93 16.26 -0.88
N VAL A 471 -8.87 17.37 -0.18
CA VAL A 471 -7.87 17.60 0.86
C VAL A 471 -8.50 17.50 2.24
N ARG A 472 -8.45 16.32 2.77
CA ARG A 472 -9.07 15.94 4.05
C ARG A 472 -8.36 16.50 5.30
N THR A 473 -7.24 17.21 5.16
CA THR A 473 -6.41 17.58 6.30
C THR A 473 -5.63 18.88 6.11
N SER A 474 -6.23 19.90 5.51
CA SER A 474 -5.59 21.21 5.54
C SER A 474 -5.39 21.64 6.99
N ASN A 475 -4.15 21.95 7.35
CA ASN A 475 -3.82 22.52 8.67
C ASN A 475 -3.65 24.04 8.61
N PHE A 476 -4.12 24.66 7.55
CA PHE A 476 -4.15 26.09 7.32
C PHE A 476 -2.76 26.77 7.32
N VAL A 477 -1.72 26.04 6.91
CA VAL A 477 -0.38 26.61 6.72
C VAL A 477 -0.42 27.61 5.58
N ARG A 478 0.06 28.82 5.82
CA ARG A 478 0.22 29.91 4.84
C ARG A 478 1.66 30.40 4.87
N ASP A 479 2.58 29.56 4.50
CA ASP A 479 4.00 29.79 4.54
C ASP A 479 4.60 29.63 3.14
N PRO A 480 5.04 30.72 2.47
CA PRO A 480 5.61 30.66 1.13
C PRO A 480 6.93 29.86 1.07
N GLU A 481 7.70 29.82 2.15
CA GLU A 481 8.94 29.03 2.19
C GLU A 481 8.60 27.52 2.23
N TRP A 482 7.64 27.14 3.07
CA TRP A 482 7.11 25.76 3.09
C TRP A 482 6.62 25.34 1.70
N GLN A 483 5.79 26.17 1.07
CA GLN A 483 5.23 25.91 -0.26
C GLN A 483 6.35 25.73 -1.29
N SER A 484 7.35 26.60 -1.30
CA SER A 484 8.47 26.51 -2.24
C SER A 484 9.31 25.25 -2.04
N LEU A 485 9.54 24.82 -0.78
CA LEU A 485 10.25 23.59 -0.47
C LEU A 485 9.45 22.35 -0.90
N LEU A 486 8.14 22.36 -0.66
CA LEU A 486 7.26 21.27 -1.07
C LEU A 486 7.24 21.13 -2.62
N GLU A 487 7.03 22.23 -3.32
CA GLU A 487 7.06 22.25 -4.80
C GLU A 487 8.39 21.75 -5.34
N LEU A 488 9.51 22.21 -4.77
CA LEU A 488 10.85 21.76 -5.17
C LEU A 488 11.00 20.24 -4.97
N CYS A 489 10.67 19.73 -3.79
CA CYS A 489 10.80 18.30 -3.48
C CYS A 489 9.89 17.43 -4.35
N ASN A 490 8.80 17.98 -4.85
CA ASN A 490 7.86 17.25 -5.70
C ASN A 490 8.29 17.22 -7.17
N THR A 491 9.26 18.02 -7.59
CA THR A 491 9.82 17.93 -8.94
C THR A 491 10.75 16.73 -9.07
N ILE A 492 10.86 16.18 -10.28
CA ILE A 492 11.72 15.04 -10.56
C ILE A 492 13.17 15.33 -10.17
N ASN A 493 13.73 16.46 -10.58
CA ASN A 493 15.12 16.83 -10.28
C ASN A 493 15.33 17.34 -8.85
N GLY A 494 14.28 17.85 -8.22
CA GLY A 494 14.34 18.37 -6.86
C GLY A 494 14.13 17.32 -5.78
N HIS A 495 13.72 16.09 -6.14
CA HIS A 495 13.53 15.00 -5.20
C HIS A 495 14.86 14.40 -4.76
N THR A 496 15.59 15.14 -3.93
CA THR A 496 16.93 14.78 -3.43
C THR A 496 16.94 14.74 -1.91
N GLY A 497 17.91 14.02 -1.33
CA GLY A 497 18.08 13.95 0.12
C GLY A 497 18.27 15.31 0.78
N GLU A 498 19.03 16.21 0.16
CA GLU A 498 19.25 17.57 0.66
C GLU A 498 17.95 18.39 0.71
N ASN A 499 17.16 18.37 -0.37
CA ASN A 499 15.88 19.10 -0.43
C ASN A 499 14.83 18.50 0.51
N MET A 500 14.76 17.17 0.58
CA MET A 500 13.87 16.47 1.49
C MET A 500 14.19 16.75 2.95
N GLN A 501 15.49 16.82 3.29
CA GLN A 501 15.92 17.20 4.63
C GLN A 501 15.56 18.65 4.95
N ALA A 502 15.77 19.58 4.01
CA ALA A 502 15.40 20.99 4.18
C ALA A 502 13.88 21.16 4.36
N TRP A 503 13.08 20.50 3.54
CA TRP A 503 11.62 20.48 3.66
C TRP A 503 11.17 19.97 5.04
N TRP A 504 11.69 18.83 5.48
CA TRP A 504 11.30 18.26 6.77
C TRP A 504 11.79 19.11 7.95
N GLN A 505 13.02 19.66 7.88
CA GLN A 505 13.55 20.55 8.90
C GLN A 505 12.66 21.78 9.06
N HIS A 506 12.20 22.37 7.95
CA HIS A 506 11.27 23.49 8.00
C HIS A 506 9.92 23.11 8.67
N CYS A 507 9.42 21.91 8.39
CA CYS A 507 8.22 21.36 9.03
C CYS A 507 8.38 21.27 10.56
N VAL A 508 9.49 20.71 11.03
CA VAL A 508 9.71 20.52 12.47
C VAL A 508 10.06 21.80 13.20
N ASP A 509 10.76 22.74 12.55
CA ASP A 509 11.07 24.05 13.13
C ASP A 509 9.80 24.88 13.38
N ASN A 510 8.79 24.69 12.53
CA ASN A 510 7.50 25.35 12.63
C ASN A 510 6.41 24.49 13.28
N ALA A 511 6.70 23.25 13.60
CA ALA A 511 5.76 22.26 14.15
C ALA A 511 4.43 22.23 13.37
N TYR A 512 4.49 22.02 12.05
CA TYR A 512 3.28 21.89 11.24
C TYR A 512 2.63 20.52 11.41
N ALA A 513 3.44 19.49 11.57
CA ALA A 513 2.99 18.12 11.76
C ALA A 513 4.00 17.28 12.54
N MET A 514 3.53 16.16 13.08
CA MET A 514 4.32 15.21 13.85
C MET A 514 3.91 13.79 13.46
N GLY A 515 4.86 12.95 13.05
CA GLY A 515 4.65 11.52 12.94
C GLY A 515 4.59 10.91 14.35
N LEU A 516 3.69 9.98 14.58
CA LEU A 516 3.56 9.32 15.87
C LEU A 516 4.00 7.86 15.78
N TYR A 517 3.25 7.06 15.05
CA TYR A 517 3.54 5.63 14.90
C TYR A 517 2.92 5.06 13.63
N THR A 518 3.39 3.90 13.23
CA THR A 518 2.71 3.02 12.28
C THR A 518 2.27 1.75 12.95
N GLY A 519 1.20 1.13 12.47
CA GLY A 519 0.72 -0.13 12.97
C GLY A 519 1.69 -1.27 12.64
N THR A 520 1.63 -2.35 13.39
CA THR A 520 2.33 -3.58 13.09
C THR A 520 1.37 -4.57 12.46
N THR A 521 1.69 -5.03 11.26
CA THR A 521 0.99 -6.13 10.62
C THR A 521 1.63 -7.44 11.04
N TYR A 522 0.79 -8.39 11.44
CA TYR A 522 1.19 -9.74 11.83
C TYR A 522 0.84 -10.72 10.72
N MET A 523 1.83 -11.49 10.31
CA MET A 523 1.69 -12.62 9.39
C MET A 523 1.92 -13.91 10.17
N ILE A 524 1.10 -14.91 9.93
CA ILE A 524 1.34 -16.28 10.44
C ILE A 524 1.72 -17.13 9.23
N MET A 525 2.91 -17.66 9.25
CA MET A 525 3.51 -18.43 8.17
C MET A 525 3.84 -19.83 8.65
N PRO A 526 3.89 -20.85 7.77
CA PRO A 526 4.37 -22.17 8.14
C PRO A 526 5.88 -22.11 8.44
N ASP A 527 6.37 -22.95 9.35
CA ASP A 527 7.78 -22.95 9.76
C ASP A 527 8.73 -23.47 8.66
N ASN A 528 8.22 -24.12 7.62
CA ASN A 528 9.00 -24.52 6.44
C ASN A 528 9.16 -23.39 5.41
N MET A 529 8.51 -22.25 5.57
CA MET A 529 8.78 -21.06 4.74
C MET A 529 10.07 -20.40 5.23
N THR A 530 11.11 -20.42 4.41
CA THR A 530 12.45 -19.95 4.77
C THR A 530 12.69 -18.48 4.43
N GLN A 531 11.95 -17.97 3.45
CA GLN A 531 12.00 -16.56 3.07
C GLN A 531 10.60 -16.06 2.72
N VAL A 532 10.21 -14.94 3.32
CA VAL A 532 8.96 -14.22 3.01
C VAL A 532 9.28 -13.13 1.99
N VAL A 533 8.58 -13.12 0.86
CA VAL A 533 8.72 -12.11 -0.18
C VAL A 533 7.49 -11.21 -0.20
N ARG A 534 7.72 -9.92 -0.33
CA ARG A 534 6.70 -8.88 -0.41
C ARG A 534 7.04 -7.91 -1.54
N GLY A 535 6.03 -7.45 -2.24
CA GLY A 535 6.12 -6.41 -3.26
C GLY A 535 5.72 -5.03 -2.73
N ASP A 536 5.35 -4.14 -3.64
CA ASP A 536 4.92 -2.78 -3.32
C ASP A 536 3.86 -2.77 -2.21
N LYS A 537 3.92 -1.73 -1.37
CA LYS A 537 3.04 -1.54 -0.20
C LYS A 537 2.95 -2.75 0.72
N GLN A 538 4.03 -3.53 0.78
CA GLN A 538 4.13 -4.72 1.61
C GLN A 538 3.19 -5.87 1.17
N THR A 539 2.74 -5.88 -0.09
CA THR A 539 1.90 -6.94 -0.64
C THR A 539 2.61 -8.29 -0.54
N PHE A 540 1.97 -9.28 0.07
CA PHE A 540 2.51 -10.61 0.23
C PHE A 540 2.47 -11.39 -1.09
N LEU A 541 3.60 -11.97 -1.48
CA LEU A 541 3.79 -12.72 -2.72
C LEU A 541 4.08 -14.19 -2.43
N PRO A 542 3.06 -15.02 -2.15
CA PRO A 542 3.23 -16.41 -1.72
C PRO A 542 3.98 -17.27 -2.75
N GLY A 543 3.80 -17.01 -4.03
CA GLY A 543 4.48 -17.73 -5.11
C GLY A 543 5.98 -17.49 -5.18
N ALA A 544 6.42 -16.32 -4.75
CA ALA A 544 7.82 -15.91 -4.71
C ALA A 544 8.55 -16.31 -3.44
N CYS A 545 7.85 -16.69 -2.37
CA CYS A 545 8.43 -17.12 -1.11
C CYS A 545 9.23 -18.41 -1.25
N GLU A 546 10.27 -18.59 -0.45
CA GLU A 546 11.05 -19.82 -0.42
C GLU A 546 10.54 -20.79 0.64
N TYR A 547 10.50 -22.08 0.31
CA TYR A 547 10.01 -23.15 1.18
C TYR A 547 10.97 -24.33 1.22
N ASN A 548 11.06 -24.97 2.37
CA ASN A 548 11.67 -26.29 2.56
C ASN A 548 10.56 -27.35 2.49
N TRP A 549 10.30 -27.86 1.29
CA TRP A 549 9.26 -28.87 1.03
C TRP A 549 9.64 -30.24 1.55
#